data_b50e275ec64cc8ac9a24cf78f03a9b8f
#
_entry.id   b50e275ec64cc8ac9a24cf78f03a9b8f
#
_cell.length_a   1.000
_cell.length_b   1.000
_cell.length_c   1.000
_cell.angle_alpha   90.00
_cell.angle_beta   90.00
_cell.angle_gamma   90.00
#
_symmetry.space_group_name_H-M   'P 1'
#
loop_
_entity.id
_entity.type
_entity.pdbx_description
1 polymer ?
#
loop_
_entity_poly.entity_id
_entity_poly.type
_entity_poly.pdbx_seq_one_letter_code
_entity_poly.pdbx_strand_id
1 'polypeptide(L)'
;MLTLTMQGGYDYDWLVIGSGFGGSVSALRLSEKGYNVGVLECGRRFADNEFPSSTGDFRRYFWRPKLGMKGIFRLTTFKDVSVVSGCGVGGGSLGYANTLYVPPKPFFEDKQWAQIADWESELAPHYAEAQRMLGVTTNTHDDPADQLLRELGEDLGVSDTYKKTPVGVFFGEPGKTVPDPFFDGQGPDRTGCQLCGRCMVGCPHGAKNTLVKNYLYLAERHGAHVSPERTVVAIRPFGSGGGAEGGGGAEGGGGTGGSGGTGGSGGTGGSGGAGAGGGQGDGSQGYEVESVRSGSWIRRDRQVHRAKGVVVAAGPLGTNLLLQRCKLGGSLPKISERLGELVRTNSEAILAVTVPEDYPDDLTKRVAISSSIYPDAYTHIETVTYGKDGNSMRRLYTLLVGDGTRVTRPLKLLGQMARHPGRLFKLLFAKEWSKRTIIVLVMQTLDNAMALRPKKGPFGSMWLSTEQDPERPNPTFIPVANKAAEWLAQRTGGVAQTSMTEALFNVPTTAHILGGAVIGADPEHGVVDAGQRVFGYENLLVCDGSAIPANVGVNPSLTITALAEHAMSRVPPAGQPSSEAADEPVAA
;
A
#
# COMPACT_ATOMS: atom_id res chain seq x y z
N MET A 1 -4.45 -3.05 -35.42
CA MET A 1 -3.10 -2.60 -35.04
C MET A 1 -3.01 -1.14 -35.52
N LEU A 2 -3.51 -0.21 -34.70
CA LEU A 2 -3.45 1.23 -34.97
C LEU A 2 -2.11 1.72 -34.48
N THR A 3 -1.23 2.08 -35.41
CA THR A 3 0.03 2.76 -35.14
C THR A 3 -0.32 4.17 -34.69
N LEU A 4 -0.34 4.40 -33.37
CA LEU A 4 -0.40 5.76 -32.81
C LEU A 4 0.89 6.48 -33.23
N THR A 5 0.72 7.55 -33.99
CA THR A 5 1.79 8.47 -34.43
C THR A 5 2.43 9.09 -33.19
N MET A 6 3.67 8.70 -32.92
CA MET A 6 4.51 9.21 -31.82
C MET A 6 4.73 10.71 -31.99
N GLN A 7 4.09 11.56 -31.16
CA GLN A 7 4.49 12.95 -31.02
C GLN A 7 5.71 13.04 -30.10
N GLY A 8 6.87 13.37 -30.65
CA GLY A 8 8.04 13.73 -29.86
C GLY A 8 8.87 12.61 -29.23
N GLY A 9 8.68 11.33 -29.61
CA GLY A 9 9.53 10.22 -29.11
C GLY A 9 9.15 9.67 -27.73
N TYR A 10 7.99 10.06 -27.16
CA TYR A 10 7.41 9.52 -25.93
C TYR A 10 6.31 8.52 -26.23
N ASP A 11 6.22 7.46 -25.38
CA ASP A 11 5.14 6.48 -25.41
C ASP A 11 3.89 7.01 -24.68
N TYR A 12 4.13 7.80 -23.60
CA TYR A 12 3.10 8.38 -22.74
C TYR A 12 3.45 9.83 -22.36
N ASP A 13 2.44 10.64 -22.05
CA ASP A 13 2.68 11.90 -21.34
C ASP A 13 3.00 11.62 -19.87
N TRP A 14 2.22 10.72 -19.24
CA TRP A 14 2.44 10.27 -17.87
C TRP A 14 2.47 8.75 -17.77
N LEU A 15 3.42 8.22 -17.03
CA LEU A 15 3.51 6.80 -16.71
C LEU A 15 3.34 6.58 -15.21
N VAL A 16 2.28 5.88 -14.84
CA VAL A 16 1.93 5.56 -13.46
C VAL A 16 2.45 4.17 -13.10
N ILE A 17 3.21 4.06 -12.01
CA ILE A 17 3.82 2.81 -11.54
C ILE A 17 3.04 2.27 -10.35
N GLY A 18 2.17 1.30 -10.59
CA GLY A 18 1.22 0.74 -9.63
C GLY A 18 -0.21 1.24 -9.87
N SER A 19 -1.18 0.37 -9.62
CA SER A 19 -2.60 0.61 -9.86
C SER A 19 -3.44 0.58 -8.57
N GLY A 20 -2.80 0.82 -7.41
CA GLY A 20 -3.45 0.96 -6.11
C GLY A 20 -4.23 2.27 -5.97
N PHE A 21 -4.62 2.63 -4.74
CA PHE A 21 -5.45 3.81 -4.49
C PHE A 21 -4.87 5.08 -5.14
N GLY A 22 -3.64 5.44 -4.84
CA GLY A 22 -3.03 6.64 -5.42
C GLY A 22 -2.80 6.54 -6.93
N GLY A 23 -2.32 5.40 -7.42
CA GLY A 23 -2.06 5.23 -8.85
C GLY A 23 -3.33 5.25 -9.70
N SER A 24 -4.46 4.74 -9.19
CA SER A 24 -5.73 4.77 -9.90
C SER A 24 -6.33 6.18 -9.96
N VAL A 25 -6.21 6.97 -8.87
CA VAL A 25 -6.56 8.40 -8.87
C VAL A 25 -5.72 9.13 -9.90
N SER A 26 -4.40 8.97 -9.85
CA SER A 26 -3.48 9.62 -10.78
C SER A 26 -3.82 9.28 -12.24
N ALA A 27 -4.09 8.00 -12.53
CA ALA A 27 -4.47 7.58 -13.88
C ALA A 27 -5.75 8.26 -14.38
N LEU A 28 -6.79 8.32 -13.54
CA LEU A 28 -8.04 8.97 -13.92
C LEU A 28 -7.87 10.47 -14.12
N ARG A 29 -7.34 11.17 -13.09
CA ARG A 29 -7.26 12.63 -13.12
C ARG A 29 -6.37 13.16 -14.24
N LEU A 30 -5.28 12.46 -14.53
CA LEU A 30 -4.42 12.81 -15.68
C LEU A 30 -5.13 12.55 -17.01
N SER A 31 -5.87 11.45 -17.15
CA SER A 31 -6.62 11.17 -18.39
C SER A 31 -7.76 12.16 -18.61
N GLU A 32 -8.50 12.57 -17.55
CA GLU A 32 -9.53 13.61 -17.61
C GLU A 32 -8.95 14.98 -18.03
N LYS A 33 -7.69 15.25 -17.71
CA LYS A 33 -6.95 16.47 -18.10
C LYS A 33 -6.40 16.40 -19.54
N GLY A 34 -6.68 15.31 -20.28
CA GLY A 34 -6.31 15.14 -21.67
C GLY A 34 -4.92 14.56 -21.92
N TYR A 35 -4.25 14.03 -20.90
CA TYR A 35 -2.96 13.38 -21.05
C TYR A 35 -3.09 11.94 -21.55
N ASN A 36 -2.11 11.49 -22.35
CA ASN A 36 -1.94 10.07 -22.69
C ASN A 36 -1.26 9.36 -21.52
N VAL A 37 -1.99 8.44 -20.85
CA VAL A 37 -1.55 7.82 -19.59
C VAL A 37 -1.34 6.32 -19.74
N GLY A 38 -0.14 5.84 -19.33
CA GLY A 38 0.14 4.43 -19.13
C GLY A 38 0.19 4.05 -17.66
N VAL A 39 -0.26 2.84 -17.30
CA VAL A 39 -0.19 2.29 -15.95
C VAL A 39 0.50 0.94 -15.98
N LEU A 40 1.58 0.75 -15.20
CA LEU A 40 2.30 -0.53 -15.07
C LEU A 40 2.00 -1.15 -13.71
N GLU A 41 1.36 -2.33 -13.70
CA GLU A 41 1.01 -3.05 -12.48
C GLU A 41 1.75 -4.38 -12.37
N CYS A 42 2.37 -4.65 -11.23
CA CYS A 42 3.15 -5.87 -11.03
C CYS A 42 2.27 -7.13 -10.92
N GLY A 43 1.05 -7.00 -10.44
CA GLY A 43 0.10 -8.10 -10.30
C GLY A 43 -0.75 -8.31 -11.54
N ARG A 44 -1.58 -9.34 -11.52
CA ARG A 44 -2.51 -9.63 -12.62
C ARG A 44 -3.84 -8.89 -12.45
N ARG A 45 -4.63 -8.79 -13.52
CA ARG A 45 -6.03 -8.38 -13.46
C ARG A 45 -6.90 -9.58 -13.05
N PHE A 46 -7.94 -9.32 -12.25
CA PHE A 46 -8.92 -10.31 -11.81
C PHE A 46 -10.31 -9.93 -12.31
N ALA A 47 -11.01 -10.85 -12.93
CA ALA A 47 -12.47 -10.79 -13.06
C ALA A 47 -13.11 -11.24 -11.74
N ASP A 48 -14.39 -10.85 -11.49
CA ASP A 48 -15.05 -11.15 -10.20
C ASP A 48 -15.09 -12.65 -9.87
N ASN A 49 -15.24 -13.52 -10.87
CA ASN A 49 -15.24 -14.98 -10.73
C ASN A 49 -13.84 -15.61 -10.60
N GLU A 50 -12.78 -14.83 -10.76
CA GLU A 50 -11.40 -15.28 -10.63
C GLU A 50 -10.79 -15.05 -9.25
N PHE A 51 -11.51 -14.34 -8.36
CA PHE A 51 -11.08 -14.18 -6.98
C PHE A 51 -10.94 -15.52 -6.26
N PRO A 52 -10.10 -15.60 -5.21
CA PRO A 52 -9.95 -16.84 -4.43
C PRO A 52 -11.30 -17.37 -3.96
N SER A 53 -11.52 -18.66 -4.06
CA SER A 53 -12.72 -19.31 -3.52
C SER A 53 -12.72 -19.33 -1.97
N SER A 54 -11.53 -19.31 -1.36
CA SER A 54 -11.31 -19.28 0.08
C SER A 54 -9.91 -18.77 0.40
N THR A 55 -9.64 -18.49 1.67
CA THR A 55 -8.27 -18.21 2.14
C THR A 55 -7.31 -19.39 2.00
N GLY A 56 -7.84 -20.60 1.74
CA GLY A 56 -7.07 -21.81 1.43
C GLY A 56 -6.68 -21.99 -0.03
N ASP A 57 -7.22 -21.18 -0.92
CA ASP A 57 -6.80 -21.12 -2.34
C ASP A 57 -5.51 -20.31 -2.47
N PHE A 58 -4.41 -20.86 -1.96
CA PHE A 58 -3.12 -20.17 -1.83
C PHE A 58 -2.60 -19.62 -3.17
N ARG A 59 -2.91 -20.28 -4.30
CA ARG A 59 -2.46 -19.81 -5.62
C ARG A 59 -3.10 -18.49 -6.04
N ARG A 60 -4.37 -18.29 -5.68
CA ARG A 60 -5.13 -17.06 -5.99
C ARG A 60 -5.16 -16.08 -4.82
N TYR A 61 -4.83 -16.54 -3.60
CA TYR A 61 -4.82 -15.69 -2.42
C TYR A 61 -3.46 -15.00 -2.21
N PHE A 62 -2.33 -15.73 -2.35
CA PHE A 62 -1.00 -15.17 -2.11
C PHE A 62 -0.25 -14.83 -3.41
N TRP A 63 0.52 -13.73 -3.34
CA TRP A 63 1.42 -13.28 -4.40
C TRP A 63 2.85 -13.78 -4.15
N ARG A 64 3.22 -14.85 -4.82
CA ARG A 64 4.60 -15.39 -4.92
C ARG A 64 4.81 -15.87 -6.36
N PRO A 65 4.93 -14.94 -7.34
CA PRO A 65 4.84 -15.27 -8.76
C PRO A 65 5.93 -16.23 -9.21
N LYS A 66 7.11 -16.21 -8.58
CA LYS A 66 8.17 -17.20 -8.82
C LYS A 66 7.80 -18.64 -8.43
N LEU A 67 6.81 -18.82 -7.55
CA LEU A 67 6.26 -20.12 -7.15
C LEU A 67 4.92 -20.42 -7.84
N GLY A 68 4.56 -19.66 -8.87
CA GLY A 68 3.28 -19.81 -9.60
C GLY A 68 2.05 -19.31 -8.83
N MET A 69 2.24 -18.65 -7.67
CA MET A 69 1.15 -18.05 -6.91
C MET A 69 0.98 -16.58 -7.32
N LYS A 70 -0.13 -16.28 -7.99
CA LYS A 70 -0.43 -14.94 -8.52
C LYS A 70 -1.74 -14.39 -7.91
N GLY A 71 -1.79 -14.37 -6.58
CA GLY A 71 -2.95 -13.96 -5.79
C GLY A 71 -2.98 -12.47 -5.48
N ILE A 72 -3.96 -12.11 -4.63
CA ILE A 72 -4.28 -10.71 -4.30
C ILE A 72 -3.46 -10.14 -3.13
N PHE A 73 -2.74 -10.97 -2.36
CA PHE A 73 -1.97 -10.54 -1.20
C PHE A 73 -0.50 -10.93 -1.26
N ARG A 74 0.35 -9.99 -0.93
CA ARG A 74 1.77 -10.21 -0.65
C ARG A 74 1.98 -10.17 0.87
N LEU A 75 2.60 -11.22 1.42
CA LEU A 75 3.10 -11.24 2.78
C LEU A 75 4.61 -11.04 2.76
N THR A 76 5.08 -10.00 3.45
CA THR A 76 6.51 -9.68 3.59
C THR A 76 6.85 -9.58 5.07
N THR A 77 7.66 -10.52 5.57
CA THR A 77 8.06 -10.54 6.97
C THR A 77 9.48 -9.99 7.11
N PHE A 78 9.62 -8.96 7.89
CA PHE A 78 10.87 -8.37 8.34
C PHE A 78 11.21 -8.82 9.77
N LYS A 79 12.36 -8.38 10.26
CA LYS A 79 12.75 -8.68 11.64
C LYS A 79 11.87 -7.98 12.70
N ASP A 80 11.23 -6.85 12.35
CA ASP A 80 10.49 -6.00 13.29
C ASP A 80 8.99 -5.92 13.00
N VAL A 81 8.55 -6.31 11.81
CA VAL A 81 7.14 -6.28 11.41
C VAL A 81 6.85 -7.28 10.30
N SER A 82 5.65 -7.86 10.29
CA SER A 82 5.10 -8.63 9.18
C SER A 82 4.05 -7.79 8.46
N VAL A 83 4.22 -7.57 7.15
CA VAL A 83 3.39 -6.67 6.34
C VAL A 83 2.53 -7.48 5.37
N VAL A 84 1.23 -7.26 5.41
CA VAL A 84 0.27 -7.73 4.39
C VAL A 84 -0.02 -6.57 3.44
N SER A 85 0.19 -6.76 2.15
CA SER A 85 -0.09 -5.73 1.14
C SER A 85 -0.84 -6.31 -0.05
N GLY A 86 -1.69 -5.50 -0.70
CA GLY A 86 -2.42 -5.91 -1.90
C GLY A 86 -1.52 -6.00 -3.14
N CYS A 87 -1.89 -6.84 -4.09
CA CYS A 87 -1.22 -7.00 -5.37
C CYS A 87 -2.21 -7.40 -6.46
N GLY A 88 -2.13 -6.75 -7.62
CA GLY A 88 -3.05 -6.93 -8.74
C GLY A 88 -3.57 -5.60 -9.23
N VAL A 89 -4.18 -5.57 -10.41
CA VAL A 89 -4.84 -4.37 -10.95
C VAL A 89 -5.95 -3.94 -9.99
N GLY A 90 -5.78 -2.77 -9.36
CA GLY A 90 -6.60 -2.28 -8.26
C GLY A 90 -5.93 -2.37 -6.89
N GLY A 91 -4.72 -2.92 -6.81
CA GLY A 91 -3.87 -2.91 -5.60
C GLY A 91 -4.56 -3.42 -4.35
N GLY A 92 -4.46 -2.67 -3.25
CA GLY A 92 -5.04 -3.01 -1.94
C GLY A 92 -6.56 -3.15 -1.96
N SER A 93 -7.26 -2.48 -2.90
CA SER A 93 -8.71 -2.53 -2.99
C SER A 93 -9.27 -3.93 -3.27
N LEU A 94 -8.46 -4.82 -3.85
CA LEU A 94 -8.87 -6.19 -4.14
C LEU A 94 -9.16 -6.99 -2.87
N GLY A 95 -8.37 -6.76 -1.81
CA GLY A 95 -8.44 -7.51 -0.57
C GLY A 95 -8.76 -6.71 0.69
N TYR A 96 -8.92 -5.36 0.65
CA TYR A 96 -9.24 -4.56 1.82
C TYR A 96 -10.62 -4.88 2.41
N ALA A 97 -10.82 -4.51 3.67
CA ALA A 97 -12.06 -4.78 4.39
C ALA A 97 -13.20 -3.77 4.09
N ASN A 98 -13.05 -2.96 3.05
CA ASN A 98 -13.96 -1.92 2.55
C ASN A 98 -14.04 -0.66 3.41
N THR A 99 -13.32 -0.57 4.50
CA THR A 99 -13.39 0.55 5.45
C THR A 99 -12.72 1.80 4.89
N LEU A 100 -13.40 2.94 5.06
CA LEU A 100 -13.03 4.22 4.43
C LEU A 100 -13.27 5.38 5.41
N TYR A 101 -12.54 5.36 6.52
CA TYR A 101 -12.58 6.40 7.55
C TYR A 101 -11.78 7.64 7.17
N VAL A 102 -12.28 8.81 7.55
CA VAL A 102 -11.47 10.01 7.72
C VAL A 102 -10.70 9.86 9.04
N PRO A 103 -9.40 10.14 9.08
CA PRO A 103 -8.59 10.06 10.29
C PRO A 103 -9.08 10.96 11.41
N PRO A 104 -8.80 10.61 12.68
CA PRO A 104 -9.04 11.53 13.79
C PRO A 104 -8.04 12.69 13.78
N LYS A 105 -8.41 13.77 14.48
CA LYS A 105 -7.66 15.04 14.54
C LYS A 105 -6.16 14.89 14.83
N PRO A 106 -5.69 14.00 15.73
CA PRO A 106 -4.25 13.81 15.98
C PRO A 106 -3.41 13.46 14.75
N PHE A 107 -4.00 12.90 13.70
CA PHE A 107 -3.30 12.65 12.45
C PHE A 107 -2.94 13.94 11.72
N PHE A 108 -3.86 14.89 11.63
CA PHE A 108 -3.65 16.18 10.95
C PHE A 108 -2.71 17.10 11.75
N GLU A 109 -2.71 16.97 13.07
CA GLU A 109 -1.87 17.74 14.00
C GLU A 109 -0.51 17.08 14.29
N ASP A 110 -0.15 15.98 13.60
CA ASP A 110 1.14 15.30 13.82
C ASP A 110 2.30 16.25 13.44
N LYS A 111 3.26 16.37 14.37
CA LYS A 111 4.41 17.29 14.27
C LYS A 111 5.28 17.11 13.01
N GLN A 112 5.17 15.97 12.32
CA GLN A 112 5.96 15.68 11.11
C GLN A 112 5.51 16.55 9.92
N TRP A 113 4.27 17.02 9.91
CA TRP A 113 3.73 17.78 8.79
C TRP A 113 2.75 18.93 9.13
N ALA A 114 2.29 19.02 10.39
CA ALA A 114 1.29 20.01 10.80
C ALA A 114 1.71 21.47 10.52
N GLN A 115 3.02 21.77 10.52
CA GLN A 115 3.54 23.11 10.22
C GLN A 115 3.63 23.43 8.71
N ILE A 116 3.37 22.46 7.83
CA ILE A 116 3.46 22.65 6.37
C ILE A 116 2.17 23.28 5.85
N ALA A 117 1.01 22.84 6.36
CA ALA A 117 -0.31 23.28 5.95
C ALA A 117 -1.35 22.94 7.01
N ASP A 118 -2.52 23.59 6.98
CA ASP A 118 -3.72 23.14 7.67
C ASP A 118 -4.32 21.95 6.91
N TRP A 119 -3.75 20.77 7.14
CA TRP A 119 -4.09 19.54 6.41
C TRP A 119 -5.55 19.11 6.57
N GLU A 120 -6.18 19.40 7.70
CA GLU A 120 -7.60 19.08 7.90
C GLU A 120 -8.47 19.88 6.92
N SER A 121 -8.25 21.19 6.84
CA SER A 121 -8.96 22.08 5.90
C SER A 121 -8.57 21.81 4.44
N GLU A 122 -7.28 21.64 4.16
CA GLU A 122 -6.75 21.44 2.81
C GLU A 122 -7.26 20.13 2.19
N LEU A 123 -7.31 19.06 2.96
CA LEU A 123 -7.74 17.74 2.47
C LEU A 123 -9.26 17.53 2.52
N ALA A 124 -10.03 18.37 3.20
CA ALA A 124 -11.48 18.18 3.32
C ALA A 124 -12.21 18.02 1.97
N PRO A 125 -12.00 18.87 0.94
CA PRO A 125 -12.63 18.70 -0.37
C PRO A 125 -12.16 17.42 -1.08
N HIS A 126 -10.92 17.01 -0.90
CA HIS A 126 -10.35 15.82 -1.48
C HIS A 126 -10.85 14.55 -0.80
N TYR A 127 -11.12 14.59 0.51
CA TYR A 127 -11.83 13.51 1.21
C TYR A 127 -13.27 13.37 0.70
N ALA A 128 -13.98 14.48 0.51
CA ALA A 128 -15.35 14.45 -0.03
C ALA A 128 -15.38 13.82 -1.43
N GLU A 129 -14.46 14.21 -2.31
CA GLU A 129 -14.34 13.63 -3.64
C GLU A 129 -13.95 12.15 -3.60
N ALA A 130 -12.98 11.77 -2.78
CA ALA A 130 -12.57 10.39 -2.59
C ALA A 130 -13.73 9.53 -2.07
N GLN A 131 -14.54 10.03 -1.13
CA GLN A 131 -15.73 9.34 -0.63
C GLN A 131 -16.77 9.13 -1.74
N ARG A 132 -17.04 10.15 -2.54
CA ARG A 132 -17.94 10.08 -3.68
C ARG A 132 -17.46 9.01 -4.68
N MET A 133 -16.21 9.08 -5.08
CA MET A 133 -15.62 8.19 -6.09
C MET A 133 -15.50 6.74 -5.61
N LEU A 134 -15.22 6.52 -4.34
CA LEU A 134 -15.18 5.18 -3.74
C LEU A 134 -16.57 4.68 -3.34
N GLY A 135 -17.63 5.48 -3.54
CA GLY A 135 -19.01 5.13 -3.23
C GLY A 135 -19.17 4.78 -1.76
N VAL A 136 -18.64 5.64 -0.87
CA VAL A 136 -18.69 5.43 0.58
C VAL A 136 -20.12 5.53 1.08
N THR A 137 -20.54 4.54 1.84
CA THR A 137 -21.83 4.52 2.53
C THR A 137 -21.65 3.97 3.94
N THR A 138 -22.49 4.41 4.88
CA THR A 138 -22.48 3.85 6.23
C THR A 138 -23.11 2.47 6.22
N ASN A 139 -22.47 1.49 6.85
CA ASN A 139 -23.08 0.18 7.07
C ASN A 139 -24.31 0.31 7.97
N THR A 140 -25.47 -0.08 7.46
CA THR A 140 -26.75 -0.01 8.22
C THR A 140 -27.16 -1.36 8.82
N HIS A 141 -26.44 -2.43 8.47
CA HIS A 141 -26.73 -3.77 8.94
C HIS A 141 -26.15 -4.00 10.34
N ASP A 142 -26.98 -4.49 11.27
CA ASP A 142 -26.56 -4.93 12.60
C ASP A 142 -26.24 -6.42 12.60
N ASP A 143 -25.17 -6.79 13.28
CA ASP A 143 -24.74 -8.18 13.45
C ASP A 143 -24.33 -8.47 14.91
N PRO A 144 -24.20 -9.76 15.30
CA PRO A 144 -23.87 -10.11 16.68
C PRO A 144 -22.52 -9.54 17.18
N ALA A 145 -21.53 -9.34 16.30
CA ALA A 145 -20.26 -8.75 16.69
C ALA A 145 -20.38 -7.25 16.95
N ASP A 146 -21.33 -6.57 16.29
CA ASP A 146 -21.64 -5.16 16.57
C ASP A 146 -22.23 -4.98 17.96
N GLN A 147 -23.12 -5.90 18.38
CA GLN A 147 -23.68 -5.88 19.73
C GLN A 147 -22.58 -6.09 20.77
N LEU A 148 -21.71 -7.09 20.57
CA LEU A 148 -20.58 -7.32 21.48
C LEU A 148 -19.63 -6.11 21.56
N LEU A 149 -19.45 -5.38 20.46
CA LEU A 149 -18.61 -4.19 20.46
C LEU A 149 -19.27 -3.01 21.19
N ARG A 150 -20.61 -2.87 21.11
CA ARG A 150 -21.35 -1.88 21.92
C ARG A 150 -21.21 -2.18 23.41
N GLU A 151 -21.44 -3.44 23.82
CA GLU A 151 -21.30 -3.88 25.20
C GLU A 151 -19.87 -3.66 25.73
N LEU A 152 -18.85 -3.91 24.90
CA LEU A 152 -17.45 -3.58 25.23
C LEU A 152 -17.26 -2.06 25.42
N GLY A 153 -17.88 -1.25 24.55
CA GLY A 153 -17.86 0.21 24.68
C GLY A 153 -18.52 0.71 25.96
N GLU A 154 -19.62 0.07 26.39
CA GLU A 154 -20.30 0.36 27.65
C GLU A 154 -19.39 0.03 28.85
N ASP A 155 -18.80 -1.16 28.88
CA ASP A 155 -17.89 -1.57 29.96
C ASP A 155 -16.59 -0.74 30.02
N LEU A 156 -16.15 -0.19 28.90
CA LEU A 156 -15.01 0.74 28.84
C LEU A 156 -15.41 2.20 29.14
N GLY A 157 -16.71 2.52 29.26
CA GLY A 157 -17.21 3.88 29.49
C GLY A 157 -17.10 4.79 28.27
N VAL A 158 -17.12 4.25 27.05
CA VAL A 158 -16.94 4.96 25.77
C VAL A 158 -18.06 4.65 24.75
N SER A 159 -19.27 4.42 25.23
CA SER A 159 -20.44 4.07 24.40
C SER A 159 -20.75 5.10 23.33
N ASP A 160 -20.48 6.38 23.60
CA ASP A 160 -20.69 7.52 22.70
C ASP A 160 -19.75 7.49 21.48
N THR A 161 -18.66 6.73 21.56
CA THR A 161 -17.70 6.57 20.47
C THR A 161 -18.07 5.47 19.49
N TYR A 162 -19.08 4.63 19.81
CA TYR A 162 -19.51 3.56 18.92
C TYR A 162 -20.02 4.13 17.59
N LYS A 163 -19.50 3.61 16.49
CA LYS A 163 -19.90 4.03 15.13
C LYS A 163 -20.03 2.84 14.19
N LYS A 164 -21.03 2.89 13.32
CA LYS A 164 -21.08 2.03 12.14
C LYS A 164 -20.02 2.44 11.14
N THR A 165 -19.38 1.45 10.55
CA THR A 165 -18.25 1.68 9.62
C THR A 165 -18.72 2.32 8.31
N PRO A 166 -18.06 3.41 7.85
CA PRO A 166 -18.17 3.87 6.48
C PRO A 166 -17.44 2.88 5.55
N VAL A 167 -18.16 2.34 4.58
CA VAL A 167 -17.68 1.26 3.71
C VAL A 167 -17.88 1.53 2.23
N GLY A 168 -16.96 1.07 1.38
CA GLY A 168 -17.10 1.08 -0.07
C GLY A 168 -17.83 -0.15 -0.59
N VAL A 169 -19.15 -0.23 -0.37
CA VAL A 169 -19.99 -1.36 -0.74
C VAL A 169 -21.33 -0.88 -1.29
N PHE A 170 -21.79 -1.46 -2.38
CA PHE A 170 -23.15 -1.26 -2.86
C PHE A 170 -24.13 -2.17 -2.13
N PHE A 171 -24.99 -1.58 -1.28
CA PHE A 171 -25.96 -2.33 -0.47
C PHE A 171 -27.27 -2.64 -1.19
N GLY A 172 -27.55 -2.20 -2.36
CA GLY A 172 -28.76 -2.46 -3.14
C GLY A 172 -29.53 -3.75 -2.80
N GLU A 173 -30.52 -4.15 -3.51
CA GLU A 173 -31.23 -5.41 -3.28
C GLU A 173 -30.24 -6.61 -3.36
N PRO A 174 -30.13 -7.45 -2.30
CA PRO A 174 -29.12 -8.51 -2.25
C PRO A 174 -29.14 -9.43 -3.47
N GLY A 175 -27.98 -9.53 -4.15
CA GLY A 175 -27.80 -10.38 -5.32
C GLY A 175 -28.41 -9.85 -6.61
N LYS A 176 -29.12 -8.73 -6.60
CA LYS A 176 -29.67 -8.11 -7.80
C LYS A 176 -28.65 -7.18 -8.45
N THR A 177 -28.44 -7.37 -9.73
CA THR A 177 -27.59 -6.49 -10.56
C THR A 177 -28.41 -5.33 -11.12
N VAL A 178 -27.85 -4.13 -11.01
CA VAL A 178 -28.41 -2.90 -11.55
C VAL A 178 -27.36 -2.18 -12.39
N PRO A 179 -27.76 -1.35 -13.39
CA PRO A 179 -26.84 -0.43 -14.05
C PRO A 179 -26.13 0.48 -13.06
N ASP A 180 -24.99 1.03 -13.46
CA ASP A 180 -24.15 1.87 -12.59
C ASP A 180 -24.94 2.79 -11.63
N PRO A 181 -24.79 2.62 -10.31
CA PRO A 181 -25.48 3.46 -9.32
C PRO A 181 -24.63 4.64 -8.80
N PHE A 182 -23.41 4.86 -9.35
CA PHE A 182 -22.43 5.80 -8.77
C PHE A 182 -21.97 6.93 -9.71
N PHE A 183 -22.02 6.72 -11.04
CA PHE A 183 -21.37 7.60 -12.02
C PHE A 183 -22.29 7.97 -13.19
N ASP A 184 -23.57 8.14 -12.93
CA ASP A 184 -24.59 8.57 -13.94
C ASP A 184 -24.61 7.68 -15.20
N GLY A 185 -24.45 6.36 -14.99
CA GLY A 185 -24.42 5.35 -16.05
C GLY A 185 -23.08 5.24 -16.79
N GLN A 186 -22.04 5.94 -16.34
CA GLN A 186 -20.70 5.83 -16.93
C GLN A 186 -19.87 4.72 -16.30
N GLY A 187 -20.24 4.25 -15.11
CA GLY A 187 -19.58 3.16 -14.40
C GLY A 187 -20.08 1.78 -14.81
N PRO A 188 -19.52 0.70 -14.24
CA PRO A 188 -19.97 -0.67 -14.47
C PRO A 188 -21.22 -1.01 -13.67
N ASP A 189 -21.96 -2.00 -14.14
CA ASP A 189 -23.05 -2.61 -13.39
C ASP A 189 -22.60 -3.07 -12.00
N ARG A 190 -23.52 -3.00 -11.02
CA ARG A 190 -23.24 -3.37 -9.64
C ARG A 190 -24.30 -4.34 -9.12
N THR A 191 -23.86 -5.29 -8.31
CA THR A 191 -24.74 -6.26 -7.67
C THR A 191 -24.83 -5.97 -6.17
N GLY A 192 -26.05 -5.97 -5.62
CA GLY A 192 -26.29 -5.70 -4.21
C GLY A 192 -25.58 -6.68 -3.29
N CYS A 193 -25.04 -6.18 -2.15
CA CYS A 193 -24.27 -6.95 -1.19
C CYS A 193 -25.12 -8.05 -0.53
N GLN A 194 -24.59 -9.28 -0.45
CA GLN A 194 -25.23 -10.45 0.15
C GLN A 194 -24.76 -10.70 1.58
N LEU A 195 -24.03 -9.79 2.21
CA LEU A 195 -23.50 -9.89 3.57
C LEU A 195 -22.75 -11.21 3.86
N CYS A 196 -21.98 -11.67 2.88
CA CYS A 196 -21.29 -12.97 2.96
C CYS A 196 -19.94 -12.94 3.69
N GLY A 197 -19.48 -11.77 4.18
CA GLY A 197 -18.22 -11.58 4.89
C GLY A 197 -16.94 -11.75 4.06
N ARG A 198 -17.03 -12.02 2.76
CA ARG A 198 -15.89 -12.38 1.90
C ARG A 198 -15.08 -11.19 1.37
N CYS A 199 -15.22 -10.01 1.93
CA CYS A 199 -14.57 -8.80 1.39
C CYS A 199 -13.05 -8.92 1.27
N MET A 200 -12.38 -9.56 2.24
CA MET A 200 -10.93 -9.78 2.24
C MET A 200 -10.47 -10.99 1.42
N VAL A 201 -11.38 -11.72 0.79
CA VAL A 201 -11.05 -12.82 -0.15
C VAL A 201 -11.27 -12.38 -1.60
N GLY A 202 -11.68 -11.11 -1.79
CA GLY A 202 -12.21 -10.57 -3.05
C GLY A 202 -13.73 -10.78 -3.11
N CYS A 203 -14.44 -9.86 -3.74
CA CYS A 203 -15.89 -9.92 -3.85
C CYS A 203 -16.33 -10.57 -5.16
N PRO A 204 -16.81 -11.83 -5.16
CA PRO A 204 -17.25 -12.51 -6.39
C PRO A 204 -18.61 -12.03 -6.89
N HIS A 205 -19.29 -11.17 -6.12
CA HIS A 205 -20.65 -10.70 -6.38
C HIS A 205 -20.71 -9.30 -7.03
N GLY A 206 -19.59 -8.60 -7.14
CA GLY A 206 -19.58 -7.25 -7.71
C GLY A 206 -20.09 -6.13 -6.81
N ALA A 207 -20.38 -6.42 -5.51
CA ALA A 207 -20.87 -5.43 -4.55
C ALA A 207 -19.80 -4.50 -3.99
N LYS A 208 -18.58 -4.99 -3.83
CA LYS A 208 -17.44 -4.25 -3.28
C LYS A 208 -16.91 -3.21 -4.28
N ASN A 209 -16.67 -1.98 -3.81
CA ASN A 209 -16.10 -0.89 -4.59
C ASN A 209 -14.57 -1.04 -4.67
N THR A 210 -14.12 -1.95 -5.55
CA THR A 210 -12.71 -2.05 -5.92
C THR A 210 -12.36 -0.99 -6.97
N LEU A 211 -11.10 -0.61 -7.06
CA LEU A 211 -10.65 0.45 -7.98
C LEU A 211 -10.89 0.12 -9.47
N VAL A 212 -11.01 -1.15 -9.81
CA VAL A 212 -11.41 -1.59 -11.16
C VAL A 212 -12.90 -1.38 -11.48
N LYS A 213 -13.66 -0.87 -10.50
CA LYS A 213 -15.10 -0.55 -10.64
C LYS A 213 -15.41 0.95 -10.49
N ASN A 214 -14.37 1.77 -10.31
CA ASN A 214 -14.46 3.22 -10.18
C ASN A 214 -13.27 3.90 -10.88
N TYR A 215 -12.26 4.39 -10.17
CA TYR A 215 -11.16 5.14 -10.74
C TYR A 215 -10.51 4.50 -11.98
N LEU A 216 -10.10 3.23 -11.91
CA LEU A 216 -9.46 2.58 -13.05
C LEU A 216 -10.44 2.32 -14.21
N TYR A 217 -11.68 1.98 -13.88
CA TYR A 217 -12.71 1.80 -14.89
C TYR A 217 -12.91 3.08 -15.72
N LEU A 218 -13.06 4.20 -15.01
CA LEU A 218 -13.23 5.50 -15.65
C LEU A 218 -11.94 5.96 -16.37
N ALA A 219 -10.76 5.74 -15.77
CA ALA A 219 -9.48 6.04 -16.42
C ALA A 219 -9.33 5.32 -17.77
N GLU A 220 -9.65 4.01 -17.83
CA GLU A 220 -9.61 3.24 -19.07
C GLU A 220 -10.64 3.75 -20.10
N ARG A 221 -11.80 4.21 -19.66
CA ARG A 221 -12.77 4.88 -20.55
C ARG A 221 -12.27 6.23 -21.09
N HIS A 222 -11.46 6.94 -20.33
CA HIS A 222 -10.77 8.16 -20.76
C HIS A 222 -9.46 7.89 -21.52
N GLY A 223 -9.17 6.64 -21.87
CA GLY A 223 -8.06 6.25 -22.73
C GLY A 223 -6.77 5.84 -22.00
N ALA A 224 -6.76 5.74 -20.67
CA ALA A 224 -5.62 5.20 -19.95
C ALA A 224 -5.36 3.74 -20.30
N HIS A 225 -4.09 3.36 -20.47
CA HIS A 225 -3.69 2.00 -20.81
C HIS A 225 -3.09 1.28 -19.59
N VAL A 226 -3.75 0.26 -19.06
CA VAL A 226 -3.28 -0.53 -17.92
C VAL A 226 -2.59 -1.81 -18.38
N SER A 227 -1.29 -1.95 -18.08
CA SER A 227 -0.46 -3.11 -18.39
C SER A 227 -0.21 -3.96 -17.12
N PRO A 228 -0.91 -5.09 -16.94
CA PRO A 228 -0.70 -5.99 -15.81
C PRO A 228 0.57 -6.84 -15.96
N GLU A 229 1.00 -7.44 -14.85
CA GLU A 229 2.17 -8.33 -14.76
C GLU A 229 3.49 -7.66 -15.21
N ARG A 230 3.61 -6.34 -15.03
CA ARG A 230 4.81 -5.54 -15.31
C ARG A 230 5.40 -4.99 -14.01
N THR A 231 6.61 -5.41 -13.66
CA THR A 231 7.36 -4.89 -12.50
C THR A 231 8.38 -3.87 -12.98
N VAL A 232 8.24 -2.62 -12.54
CA VAL A 232 9.23 -1.56 -12.82
C VAL A 232 10.48 -1.82 -11.98
N VAL A 233 11.64 -1.68 -12.61
CA VAL A 233 12.95 -1.97 -12.01
C VAL A 233 13.91 -0.80 -12.03
N ALA A 234 13.69 0.21 -12.88
CA ALA A 234 14.49 1.43 -12.93
C ALA A 234 13.69 2.61 -13.52
N ILE A 235 14.04 3.82 -13.07
CA ILE A 235 13.59 5.10 -13.59
C ILE A 235 14.87 5.91 -13.85
N ARG A 236 15.00 6.54 -15.03
CA ARG A 236 16.13 7.37 -15.42
C ARG A 236 15.63 8.64 -16.11
N PRO A 237 16.02 9.83 -15.67
CA PRO A 237 15.77 11.06 -16.42
C PRO A 237 16.52 11.03 -17.75
N PHE A 238 15.99 11.65 -18.80
CA PHE A 238 16.76 11.89 -20.01
C PHE A 238 17.94 12.83 -19.75
N GLY A 239 19.03 12.63 -20.48
CA GLY A 239 20.25 13.42 -20.31
C GLY A 239 21.18 12.96 -19.18
N SER A 240 20.79 11.95 -18.37
CA SER A 240 21.69 11.26 -17.47
C SER A 240 22.64 10.38 -18.31
N GLY A 241 23.92 10.71 -18.40
CA GLY A 241 24.95 9.96 -19.11
C GLY A 241 24.95 8.50 -18.63
N GLY A 242 24.48 7.60 -19.45
CA GLY A 242 24.47 6.18 -19.19
C GLY A 242 25.89 5.62 -19.19
N GLY A 243 26.39 5.31 -18.00
CA GLY A 243 27.49 4.37 -17.87
C GLY A 243 27.01 2.99 -18.33
N ALA A 244 27.16 2.70 -19.60
CA ALA A 244 26.93 1.36 -20.11
C ALA A 244 28.11 0.50 -19.63
N GLU A 245 27.89 -0.31 -18.57
CA GLU A 245 28.74 -1.47 -18.34
C GLU A 245 28.43 -2.50 -19.43
N GLY A 246 29.34 -2.54 -20.44
CA GLY A 246 29.35 -3.51 -21.51
C GLY A 246 29.69 -4.88 -20.97
N GLY A 247 28.75 -5.80 -21.07
CA GLY A 247 29.01 -7.22 -21.01
C GLY A 247 29.75 -7.65 -22.27
N GLY A 248 31.02 -8.03 -22.11
CA GLY A 248 31.90 -8.47 -23.18
C GLY A 248 31.38 -9.70 -23.92
N GLY A 249 31.38 -9.66 -25.23
CA GLY A 249 31.39 -10.78 -26.13
C GLY A 249 32.71 -10.76 -26.89
N ALA A 250 33.56 -11.73 -26.61
CA ALA A 250 34.76 -11.96 -27.35
C ALA A 250 34.43 -12.63 -28.68
N GLU A 251 34.92 -12.08 -29.78
CA GLU A 251 35.24 -12.87 -30.97
C GLU A 251 36.54 -12.34 -31.54
N GLY A 252 37.45 -13.28 -31.76
CA GLY A 252 38.82 -13.05 -32.21
C GLY A 252 38.92 -12.88 -33.72
N GLY A 253 40.03 -12.31 -34.14
CA GLY A 253 40.45 -12.26 -35.53
C GLY A 253 41.78 -11.53 -35.65
N GLY A 254 42.85 -12.30 -35.87
CA GLY A 254 44.22 -11.84 -35.91
C GLY A 254 44.58 -11.06 -37.16
N GLY A 255 45.73 -10.42 -37.14
CA GLY A 255 46.35 -9.79 -38.30
C GLY A 255 47.53 -8.92 -37.95
N THR A 256 48.67 -9.46 -38.06
CA THR A 256 50.04 -9.05 -38.12
C THR A 256 50.37 -7.62 -38.64
N GLY A 257 51.34 -6.97 -38.00
CA GLY A 257 52.54 -6.44 -38.63
C GLY A 257 52.76 -4.94 -38.74
N GLY A 258 53.84 -4.44 -38.20
CA GLY A 258 54.62 -3.37 -38.86
C GLY A 258 54.97 -2.14 -38.04
N SER A 259 56.10 -2.23 -37.40
CA SER A 259 57.20 -1.31 -37.13
C SER A 259 57.16 0.18 -37.50
N GLY A 260 57.59 1.04 -36.57
CA GLY A 260 58.66 1.99 -36.76
C GLY A 260 58.27 3.45 -36.87
N GLY A 261 58.91 4.32 -36.08
CA GLY A 261 59.12 5.73 -36.46
C GLY A 261 59.07 6.72 -35.29
N THR A 262 60.23 7.12 -34.88
CA THR A 262 60.66 8.11 -33.90
C THR A 262 60.37 9.56 -34.29
N GLY A 263 60.13 10.45 -33.31
CA GLY A 263 60.73 11.80 -33.38
C GLY A 263 59.77 13.00 -33.26
N GLY A 264 59.95 13.84 -32.26
CA GLY A 264 60.05 15.28 -32.46
C GLY A 264 58.96 16.15 -31.75
N SER A 265 59.35 16.61 -30.57
CA SER A 265 59.30 17.99 -30.03
C SER A 265 58.18 19.00 -30.39
N GLY A 266 57.56 19.55 -29.37
CA GLY A 266 57.45 20.97 -29.11
C GLY A 266 56.21 21.70 -29.59
N GLY A 267 55.40 22.21 -28.64
CA GLY A 267 54.41 23.23 -28.92
C GLY A 267 53.48 23.51 -27.76
N THR A 268 53.87 24.52 -27.01
CA THR A 268 53.06 25.15 -25.94
C THR A 268 51.83 25.87 -26.49
N GLY A 269 50.68 25.76 -25.79
CA GLY A 269 49.66 26.78 -25.90
C GLY A 269 48.24 26.36 -25.70
N GLY A 270 47.61 26.86 -24.65
CA GLY A 270 46.20 27.16 -24.67
C GLY A 270 45.27 26.22 -23.89
N SER A 271 45.18 26.49 -22.60
CA SER A 271 44.10 26.16 -21.70
C SER A 271 42.71 26.33 -22.30
N GLY A 272 41.93 25.31 -22.22
CA GLY A 272 40.52 25.28 -22.53
C GLY A 272 39.92 23.96 -22.09
N GLY A 273 40.10 23.65 -20.80
CA GLY A 273 39.46 22.49 -20.20
C GLY A 273 37.99 22.78 -19.97
N ALA A 274 37.15 22.57 -20.99
CA ALA A 274 35.72 22.35 -20.75
C ALA A 274 35.58 21.00 -20.05
N GLY A 275 35.53 21.04 -18.73
CA GLY A 275 35.06 19.91 -17.93
C GLY A 275 33.68 19.54 -18.41
N ALA A 276 33.57 18.41 -19.09
CA ALA A 276 32.31 17.75 -19.33
C ALA A 276 31.80 17.22 -17.99
N GLY A 277 31.29 18.12 -17.14
CA GLY A 277 30.36 17.78 -16.09
C GLY A 277 29.09 17.29 -16.78
N GLY A 278 28.96 15.98 -16.95
CA GLY A 278 27.72 15.37 -17.37
C GLY A 278 26.66 15.75 -16.33
N GLY A 279 25.90 16.79 -16.59
CA GLY A 279 24.78 17.23 -15.80
C GLY A 279 23.80 16.05 -15.69
N GLN A 280 23.66 15.55 -14.47
CA GLN A 280 22.65 14.53 -14.20
C GLN A 280 21.29 15.16 -14.47
N GLY A 281 20.48 14.53 -15.35
CA GLY A 281 19.16 15.02 -15.73
C GLY A 281 18.26 15.21 -14.50
N ASP A 282 17.47 16.24 -14.53
CA ASP A 282 16.50 16.59 -13.47
C ASP A 282 15.07 16.16 -13.81
N GLY A 283 14.84 15.53 -14.96
CA GLY A 283 13.54 15.10 -15.42
C GLY A 283 12.80 16.12 -16.31
N SER A 284 13.34 17.32 -16.52
CA SER A 284 12.74 18.34 -17.40
C SER A 284 12.54 17.84 -18.83
N GLN A 285 13.40 16.92 -19.29
CA GLN A 285 13.31 16.26 -20.58
C GLN A 285 12.56 14.92 -20.53
N GLY A 286 11.92 14.58 -19.41
CA GLY A 286 11.20 13.31 -19.20
C GLY A 286 12.07 12.15 -18.74
N TYR A 287 11.51 10.94 -18.80
CA TYR A 287 12.03 9.74 -18.15
C TYR A 287 11.99 8.50 -19.04
N GLU A 288 12.98 7.64 -18.88
CA GLU A 288 12.94 6.23 -19.29
C GLU A 288 12.60 5.36 -18.08
N VAL A 289 11.55 4.56 -18.21
CA VAL A 289 11.08 3.62 -17.19
C VAL A 289 11.23 2.20 -17.70
N GLU A 290 12.08 1.45 -17.02
CA GLU A 290 12.33 0.06 -17.36
C GLU A 290 11.45 -0.88 -16.56
N SER A 291 10.75 -1.80 -17.25
CA SER A 291 9.93 -2.81 -16.65
C SER A 291 10.29 -4.22 -17.11
N VAL A 292 9.97 -5.20 -16.29
CA VAL A 292 10.16 -6.62 -16.58
C VAL A 292 8.86 -7.39 -16.30
N ARG A 293 8.67 -8.53 -16.97
CA ARG A 293 7.55 -9.41 -16.69
C ARG A 293 7.65 -9.96 -15.27
N SER A 294 6.59 -9.78 -14.49
CA SER A 294 6.54 -10.21 -13.09
C SER A 294 6.68 -11.72 -12.94
N GLY A 295 7.58 -12.16 -12.04
CA GLY A 295 7.79 -13.58 -11.74
C GLY A 295 8.62 -14.36 -12.73
N SER A 296 9.12 -13.76 -13.80
CA SER A 296 10.01 -14.42 -14.76
C SER A 296 11.36 -14.78 -14.15
N TRP A 297 11.82 -16.03 -14.38
CA TRP A 297 13.12 -16.51 -13.91
C TRP A 297 14.24 -16.23 -14.92
N ILE A 298 14.02 -16.54 -16.19
CA ILE A 298 15.05 -16.54 -17.26
C ILE A 298 14.78 -15.45 -18.29
N ARG A 299 13.60 -15.45 -18.92
CA ARG A 299 13.20 -14.43 -19.90
C ARG A 299 12.48 -13.30 -19.20
N ARG A 300 13.20 -12.23 -18.85
CA ARG A 300 12.63 -11.10 -18.10
C ARG A 300 11.69 -10.23 -18.93
N ASP A 301 11.61 -10.41 -20.26
CA ASP A 301 10.79 -9.59 -21.15
C ASP A 301 10.92 -8.11 -20.77
N ARG A 302 12.14 -7.58 -20.92
CA ARG A 302 12.50 -6.21 -20.56
C ARG A 302 11.87 -5.26 -21.57
N GLN A 303 11.18 -4.25 -21.09
CA GLN A 303 10.59 -3.18 -21.87
C GLN A 303 11.02 -1.85 -21.28
N VAL A 304 11.29 -0.87 -22.15
CA VAL A 304 11.59 0.51 -21.78
C VAL A 304 10.46 1.37 -22.31
N HIS A 305 9.90 2.19 -21.45
CA HIS A 305 8.84 3.14 -21.76
C HIS A 305 9.37 4.55 -21.55
N ARG A 306 9.02 5.48 -22.45
CA ARG A 306 9.39 6.88 -22.37
C ARG A 306 8.17 7.72 -22.01
N ALA A 307 8.30 8.56 -20.99
CA ALA A 307 7.23 9.43 -20.53
C ALA A 307 7.76 10.82 -20.16
N LYS A 308 6.92 11.86 -20.33
CA LYS A 308 7.27 13.22 -19.90
C LYS A 308 7.27 13.34 -18.38
N GLY A 309 6.35 12.62 -17.71
CA GLY A 309 6.26 12.56 -16.26
C GLY A 309 6.01 11.15 -15.75
N VAL A 310 6.36 10.92 -14.49
CA VAL A 310 6.21 9.63 -13.81
C VAL A 310 5.54 9.81 -12.44
N VAL A 311 4.51 8.99 -12.19
CA VAL A 311 3.90 8.86 -10.85
C VAL A 311 4.28 7.52 -10.27
N VAL A 312 5.00 7.52 -9.14
CA VAL A 312 5.35 6.32 -8.40
C VAL A 312 4.27 6.05 -7.36
N ALA A 313 3.54 4.95 -7.54
CA ALA A 313 2.41 4.53 -6.71
C ALA A 313 2.43 3.00 -6.45
N ALA A 314 3.63 2.45 -6.24
CA ALA A 314 3.86 1.01 -6.11
C ALA A 314 3.58 0.46 -4.69
N GLY A 315 3.00 1.27 -3.82
CA GLY A 315 2.79 1.03 -2.40
C GLY A 315 4.09 1.16 -1.59
N PRO A 316 4.04 1.43 -0.27
CA PRO A 316 5.23 1.82 0.50
C PRO A 316 6.43 0.90 0.34
N LEU A 317 6.23 -0.42 0.33
CA LEU A 317 7.35 -1.35 0.12
C LEU A 317 7.90 -1.33 -1.32
N GLY A 318 7.01 -1.22 -2.31
CA GLY A 318 7.40 -1.18 -3.72
C GLY A 318 8.08 0.14 -4.08
N THR A 319 7.50 1.25 -3.67
CA THR A 319 8.02 2.62 -3.89
C THR A 319 9.37 2.80 -3.23
N ASN A 320 9.50 2.46 -1.94
CA ASN A 320 10.80 2.54 -1.25
C ASN A 320 11.86 1.67 -1.90
N LEU A 321 11.55 0.43 -2.27
CA LEU A 321 12.53 -0.45 -2.94
C LEU A 321 12.97 0.11 -4.30
N LEU A 322 12.03 0.62 -5.10
CA LEU A 322 12.30 1.18 -6.42
C LEU A 322 13.16 2.45 -6.32
N LEU A 323 12.75 3.42 -5.50
CA LEU A 323 13.45 4.69 -5.36
C LEU A 323 14.84 4.50 -4.75
N GLN A 324 15.00 3.65 -3.73
CA GLN A 324 16.31 3.33 -3.15
C GLN A 324 17.22 2.62 -4.16
N ARG A 325 16.67 1.76 -5.02
CA ARG A 325 17.42 1.14 -6.11
C ARG A 325 17.89 2.18 -7.12
N CYS A 326 17.03 3.11 -7.50
CA CYS A 326 17.37 4.20 -8.42
C CYS A 326 18.42 5.14 -7.82
N LYS A 327 18.27 5.53 -6.54
CA LYS A 327 19.25 6.37 -5.83
C LYS A 327 20.61 5.71 -5.75
N LEU A 328 20.71 4.50 -5.22
CA LEU A 328 21.97 3.78 -5.04
C LEU A 328 22.57 3.29 -6.35
N GLY A 329 21.79 3.11 -7.40
CA GLY A 329 22.22 2.80 -8.77
C GLY A 329 22.63 4.03 -9.57
N GLY A 330 22.51 5.24 -9.00
CA GLY A 330 22.94 6.50 -9.61
C GLY A 330 21.99 7.02 -10.71
N SER A 331 20.81 6.41 -10.91
CA SER A 331 19.84 6.93 -11.88
C SER A 331 18.99 8.08 -11.33
N LEU A 332 18.76 8.12 -10.01
CA LEU A 332 18.07 9.20 -9.31
C LEU A 332 18.85 9.62 -8.05
N PRO A 333 20.11 10.11 -8.18
CA PRO A 333 20.96 10.37 -7.02
C PRO A 333 20.53 11.55 -6.16
N LYS A 334 19.75 12.51 -6.71
CA LYS A 334 19.31 13.71 -5.99
C LYS A 334 18.14 13.46 -5.01
N ILE A 335 17.55 12.25 -4.99
CA ILE A 335 16.50 11.92 -4.01
C ILE A 335 17.03 12.16 -2.60
N SER A 336 16.22 12.79 -1.76
CA SER A 336 16.54 13.11 -0.35
C SER A 336 17.14 11.92 0.41
N GLU A 337 18.03 12.22 1.37
CA GLU A 337 18.59 11.24 2.32
C GLU A 337 17.53 10.70 3.29
N ARG A 338 16.38 11.37 3.40
CA ARG A 338 15.23 10.92 4.22
C ARG A 338 14.49 9.72 3.63
N LEU A 339 14.87 9.28 2.41
CA LEU A 339 14.26 8.12 1.78
C LEU A 339 14.41 6.85 2.64
N GLY A 340 13.28 6.24 2.97
CA GLY A 340 13.19 5.07 3.83
C GLY A 340 12.97 5.41 5.31
N GLU A 341 12.89 6.67 5.70
CA GLU A 341 12.62 7.09 7.07
C GLU A 341 11.12 7.33 7.33
N LEU A 342 10.74 7.50 8.61
CA LEU A 342 9.34 7.70 9.03
C LEU A 342 8.37 6.66 8.47
N VAL A 343 8.79 5.40 8.43
CA VAL A 343 7.91 4.30 8.06
C VAL A 343 6.99 4.00 9.22
N ARG A 344 5.69 3.97 8.96
CA ARG A 344 4.61 3.83 9.93
C ARG A 344 3.91 2.49 9.76
N THR A 345 3.41 1.90 10.84
CA THR A 345 2.69 0.62 10.83
C THR A 345 1.26 0.73 11.31
N ASN A 346 0.80 1.95 11.57
CA ASN A 346 -0.48 2.22 12.21
C ASN A 346 -0.59 1.63 13.64
N SER A 347 0.54 1.23 14.23
CA SER A 347 0.63 0.62 15.57
C SER A 347 -0.43 -0.48 15.77
N GLU A 348 -0.43 -1.49 14.90
CA GLU A 348 -1.52 -2.47 14.86
C GLU A 348 -1.31 -3.65 15.81
N ALA A 349 -2.43 -4.09 16.40
CA ALA A 349 -2.57 -5.42 16.99
C ALA A 349 -3.76 -6.15 16.34
N ILE A 350 -3.52 -7.39 15.90
CA ILE A 350 -4.53 -8.25 15.27
C ILE A 350 -4.70 -9.50 16.12
N LEU A 351 -5.75 -9.49 16.95
CA LEU A 351 -6.09 -10.57 17.86
C LEU A 351 -7.33 -11.31 17.36
N ALA A 352 -7.69 -12.42 17.98
CA ALA A 352 -8.90 -13.16 17.64
C ALA A 352 -9.58 -13.74 18.87
N VAL A 353 -10.88 -13.95 18.78
CA VAL A 353 -11.66 -14.70 19.77
C VAL A 353 -12.52 -15.71 19.04
N THR A 354 -12.30 -17.01 19.33
CA THR A 354 -13.13 -18.09 18.78
C THR A 354 -14.16 -18.53 19.83
N VAL A 355 -15.44 -18.36 19.51
CA VAL A 355 -16.57 -18.73 20.37
C VAL A 355 -16.79 -20.25 20.39
N PRO A 356 -17.54 -20.80 21.38
CA PRO A 356 -17.86 -22.23 21.45
C PRO A 356 -18.62 -22.78 20.22
N GLU A 357 -18.66 -24.11 20.06
CA GLU A 357 -19.35 -24.74 18.91
C GLU A 357 -20.86 -24.56 18.93
N ASP A 358 -21.42 -24.43 20.09
CA ASP A 358 -22.84 -24.21 20.38
C ASP A 358 -23.26 -22.73 20.45
N TYR A 359 -22.34 -21.83 20.09
CA TYR A 359 -22.68 -20.40 19.99
C TYR A 359 -23.72 -20.19 18.90
N PRO A 360 -24.84 -19.46 19.20
CA PRO A 360 -26.04 -19.48 18.37
C PRO A 360 -25.87 -18.76 17.01
N ASP A 361 -24.92 -17.83 16.92
CA ASP A 361 -24.82 -16.91 15.79
C ASP A 361 -23.70 -17.30 14.80
N ASP A 362 -23.96 -17.07 13.51
CA ASP A 362 -22.96 -17.10 12.45
C ASP A 362 -22.31 -15.71 12.34
N LEU A 363 -21.09 -15.57 12.85
CA LEU A 363 -20.36 -14.30 12.91
C LEU A 363 -19.82 -13.84 11.54
N THR A 364 -20.14 -14.54 10.45
CA THR A 364 -19.71 -14.19 9.08
C THR A 364 -20.77 -13.50 8.24
N LYS A 365 -22.04 -13.44 8.71
CA LYS A 365 -23.14 -12.81 7.96
C LYS A 365 -23.14 -11.29 8.09
N ARG A 366 -22.08 -10.67 7.52
CA ARG A 366 -21.82 -9.23 7.63
C ARG A 366 -20.85 -8.76 6.55
N VAL A 367 -20.59 -7.46 6.44
CA VAL A 367 -19.40 -6.95 5.76
C VAL A 367 -18.15 -7.27 6.60
N ALA A 368 -16.95 -7.19 6.01
CA ALA A 368 -15.74 -7.61 6.73
C ALA A 368 -15.53 -6.84 8.05
N ILE A 369 -15.77 -5.53 8.06
CA ILE A 369 -15.75 -4.67 9.26
C ILE A 369 -17.05 -3.87 9.25
N SER A 370 -17.84 -3.95 10.32
CA SER A 370 -19.19 -3.38 10.39
C SER A 370 -19.32 -2.22 11.37
N SER A 371 -18.48 -2.16 12.41
CA SER A 371 -18.51 -1.12 13.44
C SER A 371 -17.16 -0.94 14.13
N SER A 372 -17.04 0.15 14.88
CA SER A 372 -15.85 0.52 15.65
C SER A 372 -16.18 1.28 16.93
N ILE A 373 -15.21 1.31 17.87
CA ILE A 373 -15.18 2.15 19.07
C ILE A 373 -13.81 2.81 19.23
N TYR A 374 -13.76 3.89 20.00
CA TYR A 374 -12.54 4.63 20.35
C TYR A 374 -12.37 4.66 21.87
N PRO A 375 -11.56 3.77 22.46
CA PRO A 375 -11.30 3.74 23.90
C PRO A 375 -10.64 5.02 24.45
N ASP A 376 -9.91 5.70 23.59
CA ASP A 376 -9.26 6.99 23.84
C ASP A 376 -9.09 7.76 22.51
N ALA A 377 -8.51 8.98 22.56
CA ALA A 377 -8.32 9.84 21.39
C ALA A 377 -7.36 9.28 20.34
N TYR A 378 -6.54 8.29 20.70
CA TYR A 378 -5.47 7.75 19.85
C TYR A 378 -5.72 6.31 19.40
N THR A 379 -6.71 5.63 19.98
CA THR A 379 -6.92 4.19 19.77
C THR A 379 -8.26 3.92 19.11
N HIS A 380 -8.24 3.10 18.07
CA HIS A 380 -9.39 2.64 17.31
C HIS A 380 -9.50 1.12 17.35
N ILE A 381 -10.66 0.58 17.70
CA ILE A 381 -10.94 -0.87 17.76
C ILE A 381 -12.05 -1.21 16.79
N GLU A 382 -11.81 -2.21 15.95
CA GLU A 382 -12.74 -2.77 14.99
C GLU A 382 -12.92 -4.28 15.19
N THR A 383 -14.13 -4.79 14.90
CA THR A 383 -14.37 -6.23 14.77
C THR A 383 -14.36 -6.66 13.31
N VAL A 384 -13.59 -7.71 12.98
CA VAL A 384 -13.33 -8.13 11.60
C VAL A 384 -13.73 -9.60 11.39
N THR A 385 -14.20 -9.94 10.18
CA THR A 385 -14.41 -11.32 9.74
C THR A 385 -13.75 -11.62 8.40
N TYR A 386 -13.29 -12.87 8.22
CA TYR A 386 -12.80 -13.40 6.93
C TYR A 386 -13.90 -14.06 6.08
N GLY A 387 -15.16 -14.06 6.57
CA GLY A 387 -16.26 -14.79 5.95
C GLY A 387 -16.15 -16.32 6.16
N LYS A 388 -17.19 -17.05 5.80
CA LYS A 388 -17.27 -18.51 6.03
C LYS A 388 -16.14 -19.34 5.42
N ASP A 389 -15.50 -18.81 4.38
CA ASP A 389 -14.41 -19.47 3.66
C ASP A 389 -13.00 -19.12 4.19
N GLY A 390 -12.93 -18.42 5.34
CA GLY A 390 -11.71 -17.95 5.99
C GLY A 390 -10.99 -18.95 6.90
N ASN A 391 -11.39 -20.22 6.91
CA ASN A 391 -10.93 -21.23 7.88
C ASN A 391 -9.41 -21.47 7.92
N SER A 392 -8.69 -21.26 6.82
CA SER A 392 -7.22 -21.44 6.79
C SER A 392 -6.47 -20.38 7.61
N MET A 393 -7.09 -19.23 7.91
CA MET A 393 -6.52 -18.18 8.76
C MET A 393 -6.29 -18.64 10.20
N ARG A 394 -7.01 -19.66 10.69
CA ARG A 394 -6.76 -20.30 11.98
C ARG A 394 -5.29 -20.59 12.24
N ARG A 395 -4.54 -20.97 11.19
CA ARG A 395 -3.13 -21.32 11.28
C ARG A 395 -2.22 -20.13 11.62
N LEU A 396 -2.73 -18.92 11.55
CA LEU A 396 -2.02 -17.69 11.90
C LEU A 396 -2.17 -17.33 13.39
N TYR A 397 -2.99 -18.06 14.15
CA TYR A 397 -3.32 -17.73 15.53
C TYR A 397 -2.97 -18.85 16.51
N THR A 398 -2.69 -18.47 17.76
CA THR A 398 -2.42 -19.35 18.90
C THR A 398 -3.07 -18.78 20.15
N LEU A 399 -2.90 -19.42 21.32
CA LEU A 399 -3.43 -18.92 22.59
C LEU A 399 -2.91 -17.49 22.87
N LEU A 400 -3.75 -16.68 23.49
CA LEU A 400 -3.41 -15.30 23.85
C LEU A 400 -2.17 -15.25 24.73
N VAL A 401 -1.22 -14.39 24.38
CA VAL A 401 0.02 -14.13 25.13
C VAL A 401 0.10 -12.65 25.44
N GLY A 402 0.37 -12.32 26.70
CA GLY A 402 0.60 -10.93 27.14
C GLY A 402 1.96 -10.38 26.70
N ASP A 403 2.28 -9.20 27.20
CA ASP A 403 3.54 -8.49 26.93
C ASP A 403 4.79 -9.36 27.18
N GLY A 404 5.86 -9.03 26.48
CA GLY A 404 7.14 -9.72 26.63
C GLY A 404 8.15 -9.35 25.55
N THR A 405 9.28 -10.03 25.62
CA THR A 405 10.39 -9.90 24.67
C THR A 405 10.40 -11.08 23.69
N ARG A 406 11.29 -11.05 22.69
CA ARG A 406 11.52 -12.17 21.77
C ARG A 406 11.85 -13.50 22.46
N VAL A 407 12.33 -13.45 23.71
CA VAL A 407 12.63 -14.65 24.52
C VAL A 407 11.47 -15.01 25.44
N THR A 408 10.90 -14.02 26.13
CA THR A 408 9.89 -14.29 27.16
C THR A 408 8.50 -14.59 26.59
N ARG A 409 8.11 -14.03 25.43
CA ARG A 409 6.80 -14.33 24.80
C ARG A 409 6.64 -15.81 24.40
N PRO A 410 7.61 -16.45 23.72
CA PRO A 410 7.53 -17.90 23.45
C PRO A 410 7.45 -18.76 24.72
N LEU A 411 8.19 -18.38 25.77
CA LEU A 411 8.12 -19.07 27.06
C LEU A 411 6.75 -18.91 27.73
N LYS A 412 6.17 -17.70 27.68
CA LYS A 412 4.79 -17.46 28.15
C LYS A 412 3.78 -18.27 27.35
N LEU A 413 3.95 -18.38 26.01
CA LEU A 413 3.11 -19.22 25.18
C LEU A 413 3.16 -20.69 25.61
N LEU A 414 4.36 -21.25 25.80
CA LEU A 414 4.53 -22.62 26.30
C LEU A 414 3.85 -22.82 27.67
N GLY A 415 3.99 -21.84 28.57
CA GLY A 415 3.30 -21.83 29.85
C GLY A 415 1.77 -21.83 29.70
N GLN A 416 1.22 -21.06 28.78
CA GLN A 416 -0.21 -21.04 28.48
C GLN A 416 -0.69 -22.38 27.90
N MET A 417 0.07 -22.97 26.97
CA MET A 417 -0.24 -24.28 26.40
C MET A 417 -0.27 -25.37 27.47
N ALA A 418 0.69 -25.36 28.40
CA ALA A 418 0.77 -26.32 29.50
C ALA A 418 -0.36 -26.13 30.54
N ARG A 419 -0.72 -24.87 30.85
CA ARG A 419 -1.82 -24.58 31.81
C ARG A 419 -3.21 -24.82 31.23
N HIS A 420 -3.38 -24.65 29.92
CA HIS A 420 -4.68 -24.69 29.24
C HIS A 420 -4.72 -25.64 28.05
N PRO A 421 -4.35 -26.93 28.19
CA PRO A 421 -4.28 -27.87 27.07
C PRO A 421 -5.63 -28.05 26.38
N GLY A 422 -6.74 -27.96 27.12
CA GLY A 422 -8.09 -28.06 26.56
C GLY A 422 -8.45 -26.87 25.66
N ARG A 423 -7.97 -25.64 25.99
CA ARG A 423 -8.18 -24.49 25.11
C ARG A 423 -7.34 -24.62 23.83
N LEU A 424 -6.10 -25.08 23.94
CA LEU A 424 -5.25 -25.35 22.80
C LEU A 424 -5.88 -26.39 21.87
N PHE A 425 -6.39 -27.48 22.43
CA PHE A 425 -7.08 -28.53 21.66
C PHE A 425 -8.30 -27.97 20.91
N LYS A 426 -9.19 -27.22 21.61
CA LYS A 426 -10.34 -26.57 21.01
C LYS A 426 -9.93 -25.65 19.84
N LEU A 427 -8.80 -24.96 19.96
CA LEU A 427 -8.28 -24.08 18.92
C LEU A 427 -7.74 -24.87 17.71
N LEU A 428 -6.90 -25.87 17.95
CA LEU A 428 -6.26 -26.65 16.89
C LEU A 428 -7.25 -27.46 16.06
N PHE A 429 -8.34 -27.90 16.67
CA PHE A 429 -9.38 -28.72 16.04
C PHE A 429 -10.70 -28.01 15.82
N ALA A 430 -10.72 -26.65 15.93
CA ALA A 430 -11.92 -25.87 15.71
C ALA A 430 -12.47 -26.10 14.29
N LYS A 431 -13.66 -26.67 14.23
CA LYS A 431 -14.45 -26.78 13.00
C LYS A 431 -15.07 -25.41 12.68
N GLU A 432 -15.20 -25.10 11.39
CA GLU A 432 -15.80 -23.85 10.93
C GLU A 432 -15.26 -22.61 11.68
N TRP A 433 -13.93 -22.60 11.92
CA TRP A 433 -13.26 -21.57 12.73
C TRP A 433 -13.68 -20.15 12.35
N SER A 434 -13.80 -19.88 11.06
CA SER A 434 -14.13 -18.55 10.57
C SER A 434 -15.54 -18.08 10.94
N LYS A 435 -16.52 -19.00 10.96
CA LYS A 435 -17.89 -18.68 11.38
C LYS A 435 -18.01 -18.35 12.88
N ARG A 436 -17.06 -18.81 13.65
CA ARG A 436 -17.02 -18.71 15.11
C ARG A 436 -15.92 -17.79 15.62
N THR A 437 -15.31 -16.97 14.74
CA THR A 437 -14.18 -16.14 15.16
C THR A 437 -14.41 -14.69 14.83
N ILE A 438 -14.30 -13.86 15.87
CA ILE A 438 -14.19 -12.41 15.78
C ILE A 438 -12.71 -12.07 15.79
N ILE A 439 -12.25 -11.36 14.77
CA ILE A 439 -10.93 -10.73 14.77
C ILE A 439 -11.08 -9.36 15.41
N VAL A 440 -10.18 -9.01 16.30
CA VAL A 440 -10.09 -7.69 16.94
C VAL A 440 -8.90 -6.97 16.33
N LEU A 441 -9.17 -5.96 15.52
CA LEU A 441 -8.18 -5.09 14.93
C LEU A 441 -8.09 -3.81 15.76
N VAL A 442 -6.90 -3.49 16.23
CA VAL A 442 -6.63 -2.27 17.00
C VAL A 442 -5.56 -1.47 16.29
N MET A 443 -5.80 -0.18 16.14
CA MET A 443 -4.90 0.78 15.48
C MET A 443 -4.70 2.01 16.35
N GLN A 444 -3.55 2.68 16.23
CA GLN A 444 -3.24 3.86 17.05
C GLN A 444 -2.54 4.96 16.26
N THR A 445 -2.89 6.22 16.54
CA THR A 445 -2.25 7.45 16.02
C THR A 445 -1.06 7.87 16.89
N LEU A 446 -0.14 6.95 17.19
CA LEU A 446 1.05 7.24 18.00
C LEU A 446 2.23 7.64 17.11
N ASP A 447 3.08 8.55 17.61
CA ASP A 447 4.30 8.95 16.90
C ASP A 447 5.42 7.93 17.12
N ASN A 448 5.25 6.73 16.59
CA ASN A 448 6.29 5.71 16.50
C ASN A 448 6.65 5.46 15.03
N ALA A 449 7.89 5.10 14.79
CA ALA A 449 8.40 4.92 13.45
C ALA A 449 9.46 3.82 13.37
N MET A 450 9.74 3.41 12.15
CA MET A 450 10.89 2.61 11.75
C MET A 450 11.48 3.17 10.46
N ALA A 451 12.61 2.65 10.05
CA ALA A 451 13.19 2.90 8.74
C ALA A 451 13.20 1.64 7.88
N LEU A 452 13.05 1.82 6.57
CA LEU A 452 13.31 0.81 5.54
C LEU A 452 14.70 1.06 4.95
N ARG A 453 15.65 0.17 5.22
CA ARG A 453 17.03 0.29 4.75
C ARG A 453 17.32 -0.72 3.64
N PRO A 454 17.97 -0.30 2.54
CA PRO A 454 18.34 -1.20 1.46
C PRO A 454 19.49 -2.12 1.88
N LYS A 455 19.37 -3.40 1.56
CA LYS A 455 20.45 -4.38 1.68
C LYS A 455 20.82 -4.91 0.31
N LYS A 456 22.10 -4.85 -0.01
CA LYS A 456 22.67 -5.43 -1.24
C LYS A 456 22.88 -6.93 -1.03
N GLY A 457 22.49 -7.70 -2.02
CA GLY A 457 22.68 -9.14 -2.07
C GLY A 457 23.55 -9.58 -3.24
N PRO A 458 23.73 -10.89 -3.39
CA PRO A 458 24.49 -11.46 -4.50
C PRO A 458 23.91 -11.03 -5.87
N PHE A 459 24.76 -10.93 -6.87
CA PHE A 459 24.38 -10.65 -8.25
C PHE A 459 23.58 -9.33 -8.44
N GLY A 460 23.86 -8.29 -7.63
CA GLY A 460 23.18 -7.00 -7.73
C GLY A 460 21.73 -7.00 -7.24
N SER A 461 21.29 -8.07 -6.57
CA SER A 461 19.99 -8.09 -5.93
C SER A 461 19.92 -7.09 -4.78
N MET A 462 18.75 -6.50 -4.57
CA MET A 462 18.48 -5.59 -3.46
C MET A 462 17.16 -5.95 -2.81
N TRP A 463 17.11 -5.90 -1.49
CA TRP A 463 15.89 -6.03 -0.69
C TRP A 463 15.88 -5.01 0.44
N LEU A 464 14.71 -4.80 1.05
CA LEU A 464 14.56 -3.93 2.19
C LEU A 464 14.74 -4.71 3.49
N SER A 465 15.27 -4.03 4.51
CA SER A 465 15.31 -4.45 5.92
C SER A 465 14.73 -3.35 6.77
N THR A 466 14.13 -3.69 7.90
CA THR A 466 13.63 -2.72 8.86
C THR A 466 14.68 -2.35 9.89
N GLU A 467 14.57 -1.13 10.41
CA GLU A 467 15.33 -0.62 11.54
C GLU A 467 14.38 0.17 12.43
N GLN A 468 14.26 -0.19 13.72
CA GLN A 468 13.40 0.52 14.66
C GLN A 468 13.99 1.88 15.02
N ASP A 469 13.15 2.88 15.15
CA ASP A 469 13.52 4.13 15.82
C ASP A 469 13.80 3.82 17.30
N PRO A 470 15.00 4.09 17.83
CA PRO A 470 15.35 3.73 19.19
C PRO A 470 14.57 4.52 20.25
N GLU A 471 14.10 5.73 19.92
CA GLU A 471 13.34 6.60 20.83
C GLU A 471 11.85 6.31 20.76
N ARG A 472 11.36 5.93 19.58
CA ARG A 472 9.93 5.77 19.26
C ARG A 472 9.65 4.44 18.52
N PRO A 473 10.02 3.29 19.11
CA PRO A 473 9.85 2.00 18.44
C PRO A 473 8.37 1.66 18.25
N ASN A 474 8.07 0.89 17.19
CA ASN A 474 6.73 0.34 17.03
C ASN A 474 6.39 -0.61 18.18
N PRO A 475 5.17 -0.50 18.75
CA PRO A 475 4.76 -1.38 19.83
C PRO A 475 4.65 -2.83 19.32
N THR A 476 5.13 -3.76 20.12
CA THR A 476 4.93 -5.21 19.92
C THR A 476 3.79 -5.75 20.78
N PHE A 477 3.22 -4.89 21.62
CA PHE A 477 2.12 -5.21 22.53
C PHE A 477 1.27 -3.96 22.78
N ILE A 478 -0.04 -4.10 22.61
CA ILE A 478 -1.03 -3.04 22.86
C ILE A 478 -1.97 -3.52 23.97
N PRO A 479 -1.87 -2.99 25.21
CA PRO A 479 -2.61 -3.48 26.36
C PRO A 479 -4.12 -3.52 26.17
N VAL A 480 -4.70 -2.47 25.58
CA VAL A 480 -6.15 -2.38 25.35
C VAL A 480 -6.65 -3.44 24.37
N ALA A 481 -5.83 -3.84 23.39
CA ALA A 481 -6.16 -4.90 22.45
C ALA A 481 -6.33 -6.26 23.17
N ASN A 482 -5.37 -6.59 24.07
CA ASN A 482 -5.45 -7.81 24.88
C ASN A 482 -6.67 -7.79 25.81
N LYS A 483 -6.95 -6.65 26.49
CA LYS A 483 -8.12 -6.48 27.34
C LYS A 483 -9.43 -6.69 26.56
N ALA A 484 -9.55 -6.11 25.36
CA ALA A 484 -10.71 -6.30 24.50
C ALA A 484 -10.91 -7.77 24.09
N ALA A 485 -9.82 -8.47 23.71
CA ALA A 485 -9.88 -9.88 23.37
C ALA A 485 -10.24 -10.77 24.58
N GLU A 486 -9.70 -10.48 25.77
CA GLU A 486 -10.03 -11.18 27.01
C GLU A 486 -11.49 -10.95 27.42
N TRP A 487 -11.97 -9.70 27.32
CA TRP A 487 -13.36 -9.35 27.59
C TRP A 487 -14.33 -10.10 26.66
N LEU A 488 -14.08 -10.06 25.36
CA LEU A 488 -14.87 -10.80 24.37
C LEU A 488 -14.88 -12.31 24.64
N ALA A 489 -13.73 -12.89 25.01
CA ALA A 489 -13.63 -14.30 25.35
C ALA A 489 -14.42 -14.65 26.61
N GLN A 490 -14.41 -13.81 27.64
CA GLN A 490 -15.22 -14.00 28.86
C GLN A 490 -16.71 -13.86 28.54
N ARG A 491 -17.11 -12.83 27.80
CA ARG A 491 -18.50 -12.54 27.46
C ARG A 491 -19.14 -13.63 26.60
N THR A 492 -18.38 -14.27 25.72
CA THR A 492 -18.85 -15.31 24.78
C THR A 492 -18.55 -16.74 25.21
N GLY A 493 -17.82 -16.95 26.32
CA GLY A 493 -17.27 -18.27 26.68
C GLY A 493 -16.18 -18.77 25.70
N GLY A 494 -15.64 -17.89 24.89
CA GLY A 494 -14.69 -18.18 23.82
C GLY A 494 -13.24 -18.32 24.27
N VAL A 495 -12.34 -18.44 23.30
CA VAL A 495 -10.88 -18.52 23.49
C VAL A 495 -10.20 -17.35 22.79
N ALA A 496 -9.57 -16.47 23.58
CA ALA A 496 -8.77 -15.37 23.05
C ALA A 496 -7.43 -15.88 22.48
N GLN A 497 -6.98 -15.23 21.41
CA GLN A 497 -5.86 -15.65 20.59
C GLN A 497 -5.00 -14.45 20.17
N THR A 498 -3.71 -14.68 20.02
CA THR A 498 -2.77 -13.73 19.41
C THR A 498 -2.18 -14.32 18.12
N SER A 499 -1.59 -13.48 17.26
CA SER A 499 -0.95 -13.96 16.05
C SER A 499 0.29 -14.82 16.37
N MET A 500 0.57 -15.81 15.53
CA MET A 500 1.75 -16.69 15.69
C MET A 500 3.06 -15.90 15.59
N THR A 501 3.12 -14.87 14.75
CA THR A 501 4.31 -14.02 14.58
C THR A 501 4.63 -13.23 15.85
N GLU A 502 3.60 -12.72 16.52
CA GLU A 502 3.77 -12.03 17.80
C GLU A 502 4.15 -13.00 18.92
N ALA A 503 3.45 -14.12 19.03
CA ALA A 503 3.66 -15.09 20.10
C ALA A 503 5.05 -15.73 20.05
N LEU A 504 5.56 -16.08 18.86
CA LEU A 504 6.82 -16.81 18.69
C LEU A 504 8.02 -15.89 18.47
N PHE A 505 7.84 -14.77 17.79
CA PHE A 505 8.96 -13.93 17.34
C PHE A 505 8.91 -12.51 17.88
N ASN A 506 7.86 -12.15 18.59
CA ASN A 506 7.57 -10.78 19.03
C ASN A 506 7.55 -9.80 17.85
N VAL A 507 6.93 -10.22 16.72
CA VAL A 507 6.85 -9.46 15.48
C VAL A 507 5.37 -9.17 15.19
N PRO A 508 4.92 -7.91 15.35
CA PRO A 508 3.55 -7.53 15.06
C PRO A 508 3.25 -7.63 13.56
N THR A 509 1.98 -7.80 13.23
CA THR A 509 1.51 -7.81 11.85
C THR A 509 0.74 -6.54 11.55
N THR A 510 1.01 -5.92 10.40
CA THR A 510 0.26 -4.76 9.89
C THR A 510 -0.27 -5.01 8.47
N ALA A 511 -1.46 -4.48 8.19
CA ALA A 511 -1.99 -4.34 6.84
C ALA A 511 -1.89 -2.88 6.32
N HIS A 512 -1.34 -1.96 7.13
CA HIS A 512 -1.38 -0.51 6.91
C HIS A 512 0.02 0.12 6.97
N ILE A 513 1.00 -0.47 6.28
CA ILE A 513 2.35 0.10 6.17
C ILE A 513 2.29 1.42 5.38
N LEU A 514 2.92 2.48 5.90
CA LEU A 514 2.94 3.84 5.35
C LEU A 514 4.36 4.42 5.43
N GLY A 515 4.58 5.57 4.81
CA GLY A 515 5.82 6.33 4.95
C GLY A 515 7.02 5.80 4.15
N GLY A 516 8.16 6.39 4.41
CA GLY A 516 9.43 6.08 3.74
C GLY A 516 9.75 6.94 2.53
N ALA A 517 8.76 7.65 1.96
CA ALA A 517 8.98 8.71 0.96
C ALA A 517 8.08 9.90 1.30
N VAL A 518 8.18 10.36 2.53
CA VAL A 518 7.21 11.23 3.19
C VAL A 518 7.22 12.67 2.69
N ILE A 519 6.05 13.31 2.83
CA ILE A 519 5.89 14.76 2.65
C ILE A 519 6.74 15.47 3.70
N GLY A 520 7.47 16.53 3.28
CA GLY A 520 8.24 17.42 4.11
C GLY A 520 8.29 18.81 3.53
N ALA A 521 8.68 19.79 4.36
CA ALA A 521 8.82 21.18 3.93
C ALA A 521 9.96 21.39 2.92
N ASP A 522 10.99 20.56 3.01
CA ASP A 522 12.21 20.61 2.21
C ASP A 522 12.89 19.23 2.15
N PRO A 523 13.98 19.05 1.36
CA PRO A 523 14.69 17.78 1.24
C PRO A 523 15.36 17.28 2.54
N GLU A 524 15.55 18.13 3.54
CA GLU A 524 16.11 17.73 4.83
C GLU A 524 15.05 17.11 5.74
N HIS A 525 13.76 17.40 5.48
CA HIS A 525 12.62 16.94 6.29
C HIS A 525 11.75 15.90 5.60
N GLY A 526 11.82 15.78 4.25
CA GLY A 526 11.03 14.82 3.50
C GLY A 526 11.65 14.39 2.18
N VAL A 527 10.93 13.60 1.44
CA VAL A 527 11.32 13.11 0.10
C VAL A 527 10.52 13.83 -0.98
N VAL A 528 9.31 14.25 -0.64
CA VAL A 528 8.38 14.95 -1.53
C VAL A 528 7.85 16.20 -0.85
N ASP A 529 7.46 17.19 -1.66
CA ASP A 529 6.79 18.41 -1.20
C ASP A 529 5.30 18.16 -0.84
N ALA A 530 4.58 19.21 -0.43
CA ALA A 530 3.15 19.14 -0.14
C ALA A 530 2.30 18.71 -1.36
N GLY A 531 2.76 18.95 -2.58
CA GLY A 531 2.15 18.49 -3.82
C GLY A 531 2.57 17.07 -4.23
N GLN A 532 3.33 16.37 -3.37
CA GLN A 532 3.88 15.03 -3.61
C GLN A 532 4.89 14.96 -4.77
N ARG A 533 5.51 16.07 -5.15
CA ARG A 533 6.61 16.12 -6.12
C ARG A 533 7.92 15.74 -5.43
N VAL A 534 8.71 14.87 -6.07
CA VAL A 534 10.02 14.44 -5.53
C VAL A 534 11.01 15.59 -5.62
N PHE A 535 11.57 16.00 -4.50
CA PHE A 535 12.58 17.07 -4.45
C PHE A 535 13.75 16.80 -5.41
N GLY A 536 14.12 17.82 -6.18
CA GLY A 536 15.22 17.77 -7.13
C GLY A 536 14.91 17.12 -8.49
N TYR A 537 13.61 16.77 -8.74
CA TYR A 537 13.18 16.18 -10.01
C TYR A 537 11.86 16.82 -10.48
N GLU A 538 11.84 17.24 -11.74
CA GLU A 538 10.63 17.72 -12.39
C GLU A 538 9.74 16.55 -12.85
N ASN A 539 8.42 16.72 -12.74
CA ASN A 539 7.44 15.73 -13.21
C ASN A 539 7.62 14.30 -12.66
N LEU A 540 8.24 14.18 -11.48
CA LEU A 540 8.32 12.92 -10.72
C LEU A 540 7.54 13.05 -9.41
N LEU A 541 6.47 12.28 -9.26
CA LEU A 541 5.60 12.30 -8.09
C LEU A 541 5.61 10.96 -7.36
N VAL A 542 5.27 11.00 -6.05
CA VAL A 542 4.99 9.80 -5.25
C VAL A 542 3.58 9.90 -4.69
N CYS A 543 2.64 9.18 -5.30
CA CYS A 543 1.22 9.24 -4.95
C CYS A 543 0.74 7.89 -4.39
N ASP A 544 1.24 7.51 -3.21
CA ASP A 544 0.76 6.34 -2.47
C ASP A 544 0.99 6.51 -0.96
N GLY A 545 0.74 5.46 -0.19
CA GLY A 545 0.93 5.49 1.26
C GLY A 545 2.35 5.78 1.73
N SER A 546 3.36 5.76 0.86
CA SER A 546 4.73 6.14 1.23
C SER A 546 4.90 7.63 1.47
N ALA A 547 4.03 8.47 0.91
CA ALA A 547 4.05 9.92 1.13
C ALA A 547 3.50 10.34 2.52
N ILE A 548 2.81 9.45 3.23
CA ILE A 548 2.14 9.76 4.51
C ILE A 548 3.15 9.73 5.67
N PRO A 549 3.38 10.85 6.38
CA PRO A 549 4.41 10.95 7.41
C PRO A 549 3.97 10.49 8.79
N ALA A 550 2.66 10.29 9.03
CA ALA A 550 2.07 10.04 10.34
C ALA A 550 1.26 8.73 10.36
N ASN A 551 1.06 8.16 11.56
CA ASN A 551 0.11 7.06 11.75
C ASN A 551 -1.32 7.58 11.64
N VAL A 552 -2.10 6.97 10.77
CA VAL A 552 -3.47 7.41 10.46
C VAL A 552 -4.46 7.05 11.58
N GLY A 553 -4.18 5.99 12.35
CA GLY A 553 -5.03 5.50 13.44
C GLY A 553 -6.32 4.81 12.99
N VAL A 554 -6.58 4.81 11.70
CA VAL A 554 -7.70 4.14 11.02
C VAL A 554 -7.20 3.47 9.74
N ASN A 555 -8.07 2.86 8.97
CA ASN A 555 -7.72 2.23 7.68
C ASN A 555 -7.31 3.32 6.67
N PRO A 556 -6.10 3.26 6.05
CA PRO A 556 -5.51 4.40 5.33
C PRO A 556 -6.02 4.60 3.90
N SER A 557 -6.87 3.71 3.38
CA SER A 557 -7.25 3.70 1.97
C SER A 557 -7.86 5.01 1.49
N LEU A 558 -8.76 5.61 2.28
CA LEU A 558 -9.40 6.89 1.96
C LEU A 558 -8.38 8.03 1.99
N THR A 559 -7.47 8.04 2.98
CA THR A 559 -6.42 9.07 3.10
C THR A 559 -5.44 9.02 1.93
N ILE A 560 -5.01 7.83 1.51
CA ILE A 560 -4.16 7.68 0.31
C ILE A 560 -4.88 8.23 -0.93
N THR A 561 -6.18 7.97 -1.04
CA THR A 561 -7.00 8.47 -2.16
C THR A 561 -7.10 10.00 -2.12
N ALA A 562 -7.45 10.59 -0.97
CA ALA A 562 -7.58 12.03 -0.81
C ALA A 562 -6.27 12.79 -1.07
N LEU A 563 -5.14 12.27 -0.58
CA LEU A 563 -3.82 12.85 -0.85
C LEU A 563 -3.45 12.76 -2.34
N ALA A 564 -3.81 11.67 -3.03
CA ALA A 564 -3.59 11.57 -4.46
C ALA A 564 -4.51 12.53 -5.26
N GLU A 565 -5.77 12.72 -4.83
CA GLU A 565 -6.66 13.77 -5.40
C GLU A 565 -6.06 15.16 -5.23
N HIS A 566 -5.53 15.46 -4.04
CA HIS A 566 -4.85 16.72 -3.76
C HIS A 566 -3.63 16.91 -4.67
N ALA A 567 -2.76 15.93 -4.79
CA ALA A 567 -1.58 16.01 -5.68
C ALA A 567 -1.99 16.21 -7.14
N MET A 568 -2.98 15.47 -7.60
CA MET A 568 -3.46 15.57 -8.98
C MET A 568 -4.21 16.88 -9.27
N SER A 569 -4.83 17.51 -8.28
CA SER A 569 -5.45 18.85 -8.46
C SER A 569 -4.43 19.90 -8.88
N ARG A 570 -3.19 19.77 -8.45
CA ARG A 570 -2.07 20.69 -8.72
C ARG A 570 -1.37 20.45 -10.08
N VAL A 571 -1.68 19.35 -10.78
CA VAL A 571 -1.20 19.12 -12.15
C VAL A 571 -2.10 19.86 -13.14
N PRO A 572 -1.58 20.74 -14.01
CA PRO A 572 -2.40 21.49 -14.97
C PRO A 572 -3.03 20.59 -16.04
N PRO A 573 -4.07 21.04 -16.73
CA PRO A 573 -4.55 20.37 -17.94
C PRO A 573 -3.49 20.30 -19.05
N ALA A 574 -3.58 19.27 -19.91
CA ALA A 574 -2.64 19.10 -21.01
C ALA A 574 -2.62 20.33 -21.93
N GLY A 575 -1.41 20.77 -22.30
CA GLY A 575 -1.22 21.95 -23.16
C GLY A 575 -1.27 23.30 -22.42
N GLN A 576 -1.51 23.32 -21.13
CA GLN A 576 -1.38 24.53 -20.31
C GLN A 576 -0.01 24.56 -19.59
N PRO A 577 0.63 25.74 -19.47
CA PRO A 577 1.85 25.85 -18.68
C PRO A 577 1.56 25.54 -17.21
N SER A 578 2.53 24.94 -16.51
CA SER A 578 2.48 24.81 -15.05
C SER A 578 2.40 26.21 -14.45
N SER A 579 1.38 26.49 -13.66
CA SER A 579 1.31 27.73 -12.90
C SER A 579 2.30 27.61 -11.73
N GLU A 580 3.53 28.05 -11.92
CA GLU A 580 4.52 28.21 -10.83
C GLU A 580 4.14 29.34 -9.84
N ALA A 581 2.94 29.92 -9.95
CA ALA A 581 2.53 31.13 -9.25
C ALA A 581 1.53 30.90 -8.10
N ALA A 582 1.53 29.74 -7.43
CA ALA A 582 0.62 29.52 -6.30
C ALA A 582 1.28 29.08 -4.98
N ASP A 583 2.59 28.96 -4.92
CA ASP A 583 3.34 28.59 -3.71
C ASP A 583 4.26 29.73 -3.24
N GLU A 584 3.78 30.98 -3.15
CA GLU A 584 4.40 31.95 -2.24
C GLU A 584 3.96 31.59 -0.81
N PRO A 585 4.89 31.39 0.14
CA PRO A 585 4.53 31.19 1.53
C PRO A 585 3.78 32.44 2.00
N VAL A 586 2.57 32.26 2.51
CA VAL A 586 1.85 33.29 3.24
C VAL A 586 2.78 33.72 4.38
N ALA A 587 3.39 34.88 4.23
CA ALA A 587 4.21 35.48 5.26
C ALA A 587 3.35 35.68 6.52
N ALA A 588 3.88 35.19 7.65
CA ALA A 588 3.27 35.17 8.97
C ALA A 588 2.92 36.57 9.50
#